data_2f57871aeefe92753c725e3c9a7c63bc
#
_entry.id   2f57871aeefe92753c725e3c9a7c63bc
#
_cell.length_a   1.000
_cell.length_b   1.000
_cell.length_c   1.000
_cell.angle_alpha   90.00
_cell.angle_beta   90.00
_cell.angle_gamma   90.00
#
_symmetry.space_group_name_H-M   'P 1'
#
loop_
_entity.id
_entity.type
_entity.pdbx_description
1 polymer ?
#
loop_
_entity_poly.entity_id
_entity_poly.type
_entity_poly.pdbx_seq_one_letter_code
_entity_poly.pdbx_strand_id
1 'polypeptide(L)'
;MTADADREANERSELMTLMSQGLQVGGAQVDISGTIKGTSGVIHSFDLIVTKDGKRVPVDVRLARTGRVELGDVLETYLKSLDTGSRPAVIVTIPAASSDARKSALAFGLILVEGKNPEEALEGLIQVMDRYLQQEKLN
;
A
#
# COMPACT_ATOMS: atom_id res chain seq x y z
N MET A 1 -28.42 -3.21 -0.12
CA MET A 1 -27.13 -3.81 0.25
C MET A 1 -27.14 -5.28 -0.05
N THR A 2 -26.19 -5.76 -0.74
CA THR A 2 -26.12 -7.15 -1.14
C THR A 2 -25.16 -7.92 -0.24
N ALA A 3 -25.35 -9.24 -0.16
CA ALA A 3 -24.42 -10.12 0.55
C ALA A 3 -23.01 -10.03 -0.03
N ASP A 4 -22.89 -9.73 -1.33
CA ASP A 4 -21.60 -9.59 -1.99
C ASP A 4 -20.83 -8.35 -1.49
N ALA A 5 -21.53 -7.23 -1.28
CA ALA A 5 -20.88 -6.03 -0.73
C ALA A 5 -20.38 -6.25 0.69
N ASP A 6 -21.16 -6.96 1.52
CA ASP A 6 -20.75 -7.29 2.87
C ASP A 6 -19.56 -8.23 2.88
N ARG A 7 -19.54 -9.20 1.97
CA ARG A 7 -18.41 -10.13 1.84
C ARG A 7 -17.15 -9.40 1.42
N GLU A 8 -17.25 -8.48 0.47
CA GLU A 8 -16.11 -7.68 0.02
C GLU A 8 -15.54 -6.83 1.14
N ALA A 9 -16.41 -6.19 1.91
CA ALA A 9 -15.98 -5.38 3.06
C ALA A 9 -15.27 -6.25 4.10
N ASN A 10 -15.77 -7.46 4.37
CA ASN A 10 -15.15 -8.38 5.31
C ASN A 10 -13.79 -8.88 4.81
N GLU A 11 -13.70 -9.25 3.54
CA GLU A 11 -12.43 -9.69 2.93
C GLU A 11 -11.38 -8.59 3.01
N ARG A 12 -11.79 -7.34 2.72
CA ARG A 12 -10.88 -6.20 2.81
C ARG A 12 -10.41 -5.98 4.24
N SER A 13 -11.33 -6.05 5.21
CA SER A 13 -11.00 -5.90 6.62
C SER A 13 -10.01 -6.96 7.07
N GLU A 14 -10.25 -8.22 6.68
CA GLU A 14 -9.35 -9.33 7.01
C GLU A 14 -7.97 -9.13 6.37
N LEU A 15 -7.93 -8.65 5.13
CA LEU A 15 -6.68 -8.37 4.42
C LEU A 15 -5.87 -7.29 5.14
N MET A 16 -6.52 -6.19 5.53
CA MET A 16 -5.84 -5.12 6.25
C MET A 16 -5.32 -5.60 7.61
N THR A 17 -6.09 -6.42 8.31
CA THR A 17 -5.67 -7.01 9.58
C THR A 17 -4.45 -7.91 9.40
N LEU A 18 -4.46 -8.75 8.38
CA LEU A 18 -3.32 -9.62 8.07
C LEU A 18 -2.05 -8.79 7.81
N MET A 19 -2.16 -7.78 6.96
CA MET A 19 -1.03 -6.91 6.63
C MET A 19 -0.51 -6.18 7.87
N SER A 20 -1.41 -5.62 8.65
CA SER A 20 -1.07 -4.87 9.87
C SER A 20 -0.35 -5.77 10.88
N GLN A 21 -0.89 -6.95 11.14
CA GLN A 21 -0.30 -7.87 12.12
C GLN A 21 1.08 -8.35 11.67
N GLY A 22 1.23 -8.68 10.38
CA GLY A 22 2.50 -9.13 9.84
C GLY A 22 3.59 -8.06 9.93
N LEU A 23 3.24 -6.81 9.66
CA LEU A 23 4.18 -5.70 9.76
C LEU A 23 4.55 -5.40 11.22
N GLN A 24 3.59 -5.51 12.14
CA GLN A 24 3.83 -5.27 13.56
C GLN A 24 4.80 -6.28 14.16
N VAL A 25 4.80 -7.50 13.69
CA VAL A 25 5.75 -8.53 14.13
C VAL A 25 7.20 -8.07 13.91
N GLY A 26 7.45 -7.32 12.83
CA GLY A 26 8.76 -6.75 12.54
C GLY A 26 9.08 -5.47 13.30
N GLY A 27 8.22 -5.04 14.22
CA GLY A 27 8.47 -3.87 15.06
C GLY A 27 7.91 -2.57 14.52
N ALA A 28 7.10 -2.60 13.45
CA ALA A 28 6.49 -1.40 12.92
C ALA A 28 5.20 -1.05 13.65
N GLN A 29 4.86 0.22 13.69
CA GLN A 29 3.51 0.67 13.99
C GLN A 29 2.72 0.76 12.70
N VAL A 30 1.45 0.38 12.73
CA VAL A 30 0.60 0.39 11.55
C VAL A 30 -0.74 1.03 11.88
N ASP A 31 -1.07 2.08 11.15
CA ASP A 31 -2.39 2.69 11.22
C ASP A 31 -3.19 2.23 10.00
N ILE A 32 -4.28 1.52 10.26
CA ILE A 32 -5.21 1.11 9.20
C ILE A 32 -6.08 2.32 8.87
N SER A 33 -6.23 2.61 7.59
CA SER A 33 -6.97 3.80 7.12
C SER A 33 -6.43 5.09 7.71
N GLY A 34 -5.11 5.19 7.83
CA GLY A 34 -4.47 6.38 8.34
C GLY A 34 -4.59 7.55 7.37
N THR A 35 -4.56 8.77 7.91
CA THR A 35 -4.75 9.98 7.09
C THR A 35 -3.55 10.90 7.16
N ILE A 36 -3.31 11.58 6.04
CA ILE A 36 -2.29 12.64 5.93
C ILE A 36 -2.91 13.81 5.19
N LYS A 37 -2.75 15.01 5.75
CA LYS A 37 -3.21 16.22 5.10
C LYS A 37 -2.25 16.62 3.99
N GLY A 38 -2.79 16.86 2.80
CA GLY A 38 -2.00 17.32 1.66
C GLY A 38 -1.73 18.81 1.67
N THR A 39 -0.83 19.25 0.82
CA THR A 39 -0.55 20.68 0.62
C THR A 39 -1.75 21.43 0.08
N SER A 40 -2.65 20.74 -0.62
CA SER A 40 -3.92 21.32 -1.09
C SER A 40 -4.90 21.60 0.04
N GLY A 41 -4.67 21.07 1.23
CA GLY A 41 -5.61 21.11 2.34
C GLY A 41 -6.55 19.89 2.39
N VAL A 42 -6.52 19.05 1.36
CA VAL A 42 -7.33 17.81 1.33
C VAL A 42 -6.68 16.77 2.22
N ILE A 43 -7.52 16.08 3.01
CA ILE A 43 -7.07 14.98 3.86
C ILE A 43 -7.19 13.69 3.05
N HIS A 44 -6.07 13.01 2.84
CA HIS A 44 -6.02 11.75 2.10
C HIS A 44 -5.90 10.57 3.05
N SER A 45 -6.65 9.51 2.78
CA SER A 45 -6.48 8.26 3.52
C SER A 45 -5.69 7.27 2.68
N PHE A 46 -4.84 6.52 3.36
CA PHE A 46 -4.14 5.38 2.80
C PHE A 46 -4.60 4.13 3.51
N ASP A 47 -4.53 3.00 2.84
CA ASP A 47 -4.97 1.74 3.45
C ASP A 47 -4.18 1.43 4.71
N LEU A 48 -2.87 1.65 4.67
CA LEU A 48 -1.99 1.50 5.82
C LEU A 48 -1.01 2.67 5.85
N ILE A 49 -0.66 3.12 7.05
CA ILE A 49 0.50 3.98 7.24
C ILE A 49 1.43 3.24 8.18
N VAL A 50 2.61 2.89 7.67
CA VAL A 50 3.60 2.10 8.39
C VAL A 50 4.66 3.05 8.94
N THR A 51 4.87 2.99 10.25
CA THR A 51 5.86 3.85 10.92
C THR A 51 6.87 2.97 11.64
N LYS A 52 8.14 3.21 11.39
CA LYS A 52 9.21 2.53 12.07
C LYS A 52 10.45 3.42 12.09
N ASP A 53 11.10 3.51 13.25
CA ASP A 53 12.32 4.31 13.43
C ASP A 53 12.13 5.77 12.99
N GLY A 54 10.94 6.33 13.25
CA GLY A 54 10.62 7.70 12.91
C GLY A 54 10.24 7.94 11.46
N LYS A 55 10.25 6.92 10.63
CA LYS A 55 9.88 7.01 9.22
C LYS A 55 8.46 6.54 9.00
N ARG A 56 7.74 7.26 8.17
CA ARG A 56 6.33 7.00 7.90
C ARG A 56 6.14 6.75 6.41
N VAL A 57 5.64 5.57 6.07
CA VAL A 57 5.46 5.13 4.69
C VAL A 57 3.99 4.79 4.46
N PRO A 58 3.29 5.55 3.60
CA PRO A 58 1.92 5.21 3.26
C PRO A 58 1.89 4.06 2.24
N VAL A 59 0.90 3.19 2.41
CA VAL A 59 0.73 1.99 1.60
C VAL A 59 -0.74 1.88 1.19
N ASP A 60 -0.98 1.73 -0.10
CA ASP A 60 -2.29 1.36 -0.62
C ASP A 60 -2.26 -0.10 -1.05
N VAL A 61 -3.33 -0.83 -0.75
CA VAL A 61 -3.47 -2.25 -1.09
C VAL A 61 -4.68 -2.40 -1.99
N ARG A 62 -4.46 -2.97 -3.17
CA ARG A 62 -5.52 -3.18 -4.15
C ARG A 62 -5.64 -4.66 -4.50
N LEU A 63 -6.86 -5.15 -4.43
CA LEU A 63 -7.21 -6.52 -4.75
C LEU A 63 -8.10 -6.54 -5.98
N ALA A 64 -7.65 -7.18 -7.05
CA ALA A 64 -8.48 -7.39 -8.22
C ALA A 64 -9.18 -8.74 -8.10
N ARG A 65 -10.51 -8.74 -8.19
CA ARG A 65 -11.29 -9.97 -8.11
C ARG A 65 -11.18 -10.79 -9.37
N THR A 66 -11.05 -10.10 -10.51
CA THR A 66 -10.81 -10.72 -11.81
C THR A 66 -9.72 -9.95 -12.51
N GLY A 67 -8.82 -10.66 -13.18
CA GLY A 67 -7.75 -10.01 -13.93
C GLY A 67 -6.68 -9.41 -13.03
N ARG A 68 -6.32 -8.19 -13.32
CA ARG A 68 -5.19 -7.49 -12.70
C ARG A 68 -5.61 -6.11 -12.22
N VAL A 69 -4.84 -5.56 -11.29
CA VAL A 69 -5.04 -4.19 -10.80
C VAL A 69 -4.65 -3.22 -11.92
N GLU A 70 -5.55 -2.29 -12.21
CA GLU A 70 -5.44 -1.42 -13.38
C GLU A 70 -4.79 -0.07 -13.05
N LEU A 71 -4.46 0.66 -14.12
CA LEU A 71 -3.78 1.95 -14.05
C LEU A 71 -4.45 2.96 -13.12
N GLY A 72 -5.79 2.99 -13.08
CA GLY A 72 -6.52 3.96 -12.27
C GLY A 72 -6.14 3.92 -10.79
N ASP A 73 -5.91 2.71 -10.25
CA ASP A 73 -5.51 2.55 -8.85
C ASP A 73 -4.11 3.12 -8.60
N VAL A 74 -3.20 2.91 -9.55
CA VAL A 74 -1.85 3.49 -9.46
C VAL A 74 -1.90 5.02 -9.50
N LEU A 75 -2.73 5.58 -10.38
CA LEU A 75 -2.88 7.03 -10.49
C LEU A 75 -3.43 7.62 -9.20
N GLU A 76 -4.40 6.97 -8.59
CA GLU A 76 -4.97 7.44 -7.32
C GLU A 76 -3.90 7.51 -6.23
N THR A 77 -3.12 6.45 -6.05
CA THR A 77 -2.05 6.42 -5.07
C THR A 77 -0.98 7.47 -5.38
N TYR A 78 -0.63 7.61 -6.63
CA TYR A 78 0.36 8.61 -7.06
C TYR A 78 -0.10 10.03 -6.71
N LEU A 79 -1.34 10.39 -7.05
CA LEU A 79 -1.85 11.74 -6.76
C LEU A 79 -1.89 12.03 -5.26
N LYS A 80 -2.29 11.06 -4.46
CA LYS A 80 -2.24 11.21 -3.00
C LYS A 80 -0.81 11.40 -2.51
N SER A 81 0.13 10.65 -3.05
CA SER A 81 1.54 10.75 -2.64
C SER A 81 2.13 12.12 -3.00
N LEU A 82 1.77 12.66 -4.15
CA LEU A 82 2.21 13.99 -4.56
C LEU A 82 1.70 15.07 -3.62
N ASP A 83 0.40 15.06 -3.34
CA ASP A 83 -0.22 16.09 -2.51
C ASP A 83 0.26 16.04 -1.06
N THR A 84 0.54 14.84 -0.56
CA THR A 84 1.01 14.67 0.82
C THR A 84 2.53 14.76 0.97
N GLY A 85 3.25 14.85 -0.15
CA GLY A 85 4.71 14.84 -0.13
C GLY A 85 5.30 13.52 0.35
N SER A 86 4.57 12.43 0.20
CA SER A 86 4.99 11.12 0.70
C SER A 86 5.94 10.45 -0.30
N ARG A 87 7.18 10.30 0.10
CA ARG A 87 8.21 9.60 -0.67
C ARG A 87 9.04 8.74 0.26
N PRO A 88 9.03 7.42 0.08
CA PRO A 88 8.25 6.68 -0.91
C PRO A 88 6.80 6.49 -0.49
N ALA A 89 5.96 6.18 -1.46
CA ALA A 89 4.65 5.60 -1.23
C ALA A 89 4.62 4.23 -1.90
N VAL A 90 3.90 3.29 -1.32
CA VAL A 90 3.88 1.90 -1.79
C VAL A 90 2.49 1.57 -2.27
N ILE A 91 2.41 0.86 -3.38
CA ILE A 91 1.16 0.23 -3.82
C ILE A 91 1.37 -1.28 -3.88
N VAL A 92 0.51 -2.01 -3.19
CA VAL A 92 0.48 -3.48 -3.19
C VAL A 92 -0.66 -3.92 -4.09
N THR A 93 -0.37 -4.79 -5.05
CA THR A 93 -1.37 -5.30 -5.98
C THR A 93 -1.51 -6.81 -5.87
N ILE A 94 -2.73 -7.28 -5.79
CA ILE A 94 -3.06 -8.70 -5.66
C ILE A 94 -4.12 -9.04 -6.71
N PRO A 95 -3.91 -9.99 -7.61
CA PRO A 95 -2.73 -10.86 -7.76
C PRO A 95 -1.54 -10.19 -8.43
N ALA A 96 -1.77 -9.18 -9.25
CA ALA A 96 -0.71 -8.50 -9.97
C ALA A 96 -1.23 -7.20 -10.57
N ALA A 97 -0.33 -6.32 -10.99
CA ALA A 97 -0.67 -5.11 -11.74
C ALA A 97 -0.73 -5.42 -13.24
N SER A 98 -1.57 -4.68 -13.97
CA SER A 98 -1.55 -4.71 -15.42
C SER A 98 -0.21 -4.16 -15.92
N SER A 99 0.10 -4.40 -17.21
CA SER A 99 1.33 -3.88 -17.80
C SER A 99 1.42 -2.36 -17.69
N ASP A 100 0.32 -1.66 -17.99
CA ASP A 100 0.29 -0.20 -17.91
C ASP A 100 0.42 0.30 -16.47
N ALA A 101 -0.23 -0.38 -15.53
CA ALA A 101 -0.12 -0.04 -14.11
C ALA A 101 1.31 -0.20 -13.62
N ARG A 102 1.98 -1.29 -14.00
CA ARG A 102 3.37 -1.56 -13.59
C ARG A 102 4.32 -0.51 -14.16
N LYS A 103 4.19 -0.20 -15.44
CA LYS A 103 5.04 0.82 -16.09
C LYS A 103 4.85 2.19 -15.45
N SER A 104 3.61 2.53 -15.14
CA SER A 104 3.30 3.83 -14.54
C SER A 104 3.79 3.93 -13.11
N ALA A 105 3.66 2.86 -12.31
CA ALA A 105 4.19 2.86 -10.96
C ALA A 105 5.69 3.13 -10.96
N LEU A 106 6.43 2.47 -11.84
CA LEU A 106 7.87 2.69 -11.98
C LEU A 106 8.18 4.12 -12.42
N ALA A 107 7.47 4.63 -13.44
CA ALA A 107 7.71 5.97 -13.98
C ALA A 107 7.41 7.05 -12.93
N PHE A 108 6.41 6.83 -12.08
CA PHE A 108 6.01 7.80 -11.07
C PHE A 108 6.80 7.68 -9.77
N GLY A 109 7.70 6.73 -9.66
CA GLY A 109 8.53 6.55 -8.47
C GLY A 109 7.80 5.91 -7.30
N LEU A 110 6.69 5.23 -7.55
CA LEU A 110 6.02 4.42 -6.53
C LEU A 110 6.74 3.10 -6.36
N ILE A 111 6.73 2.57 -5.15
CA ILE A 111 7.22 1.22 -4.89
C ILE A 111 6.06 0.26 -5.13
N LEU A 112 6.24 -0.66 -6.07
CA LEU A 112 5.22 -1.64 -6.42
C LEU A 112 5.57 -2.98 -5.78
N VAL A 113 4.60 -3.54 -5.04
CA VAL A 113 4.68 -4.89 -4.48
C VAL A 113 3.56 -5.71 -5.11
N GLU A 114 3.91 -6.80 -5.78
CA GLU A 114 2.93 -7.69 -6.39
C GLU A 114 2.94 -9.03 -5.66
N GLY A 115 1.75 -9.56 -5.38
CA GLY A 115 1.62 -10.88 -4.77
C GLY A 115 0.43 -11.62 -5.33
N LYS A 116 0.60 -12.92 -5.60
CA LYS A 116 -0.48 -13.76 -6.13
C LYS A 116 -1.63 -13.92 -5.16
N ASN A 117 -1.32 -13.81 -3.88
CA ASN A 117 -2.26 -13.95 -2.77
C ASN A 117 -1.83 -13.01 -1.64
N PRO A 118 -2.68 -12.83 -0.60
CA PRO A 118 -2.36 -11.92 0.49
C PRO A 118 -1.06 -12.24 1.22
N GLU A 119 -0.74 -13.52 1.43
CA GLU A 119 0.46 -13.93 2.15
C GLU A 119 1.72 -13.57 1.38
N GLU A 120 1.74 -13.83 0.07
CA GLU A 120 2.86 -13.46 -0.79
C GLU A 120 3.04 -11.95 -0.85
N ALA A 121 1.93 -11.21 -0.94
CA ALA A 121 1.97 -9.75 -0.95
C ALA A 121 2.52 -9.20 0.36
N LEU A 122 2.11 -9.76 1.49
CA LEU A 122 2.63 -9.36 2.80
C LEU A 122 4.14 -9.61 2.88
N GLU A 123 4.60 -10.77 2.44
CA GLU A 123 6.02 -11.10 2.43
C GLU A 123 6.82 -10.09 1.61
N GLY A 124 6.32 -9.75 0.42
CA GLY A 124 6.94 -8.74 -0.43
C GLY A 124 6.96 -7.37 0.21
N LEU A 125 5.89 -7.00 0.88
CA LEU A 125 5.82 -5.71 1.58
C LEU A 125 6.81 -5.64 2.74
N ILE A 126 6.93 -6.71 3.51
CA ILE A 126 7.92 -6.78 4.60
C ILE A 126 9.33 -6.62 4.05
N GLN A 127 9.66 -7.30 2.97
CA GLN A 127 10.99 -7.20 2.35
C GLN A 127 11.29 -5.77 1.88
N VAL A 128 10.33 -5.11 1.28
CA VAL A 128 10.48 -3.73 0.81
C VAL A 128 10.70 -2.79 2.01
N MET A 129 9.92 -2.95 3.07
CA MET A 129 10.07 -2.12 4.27
C MET A 129 11.43 -2.31 4.92
N ASP A 130 11.88 -3.55 5.05
CA ASP A 130 13.19 -3.83 5.63
C ASP A 130 14.30 -3.20 4.80
N ARG A 131 14.25 -3.34 3.50
CA ARG A 131 15.25 -2.75 2.60
C ARG A 131 15.28 -1.24 2.70
N TYR A 132 14.12 -0.61 2.68
CA TYR A 132 14.02 0.84 2.76
C TYR A 132 14.61 1.37 4.06
N LEU A 133 14.25 0.73 5.17
CA LEU A 133 14.73 1.16 6.49
C LEU A 133 16.22 0.92 6.66
N GLN A 134 16.75 -0.17 6.11
CA GLN A 134 18.19 -0.44 6.17
C GLN A 134 19.00 0.57 5.36
N GLN A 135 18.55 0.92 4.16
CA GLN A 135 19.22 1.92 3.34
C GLN A 135 19.32 3.25 4.07
N GLU A 136 18.27 3.65 4.76
CA GLU A 136 18.25 4.89 5.52
C GLU A 136 19.21 4.84 6.71
N LYS A 137 19.40 3.68 7.34
CA LYS A 137 20.32 3.54 8.45
C LYS A 137 21.78 3.59 8.00
N LEU A 138 22.06 3.18 6.78
CA LEU A 138 23.42 3.19 6.22
C LEU A 138 23.84 4.58 5.72
N ASN A 139 22.88 5.43 5.49
CA ASN A 139 23.10 6.80 5.05
C ASN A 139 23.08 7.76 6.23
#